data_e8c79f6299556cd78c96dfe54ebb4d8f
#
_entry.id   e8c79f6299556cd78c96dfe54ebb4d8f
#
_cell.length_a   1.000
_cell.length_b   1.000
_cell.length_c   1.000
_cell.angle_alpha   90.00
_cell.angle_beta   90.00
_cell.angle_gamma   90.00
#
_symmetry.space_group_name_H-M   'P 1'
#
loop_
_entity.id
_entity.type
_entity.pdbx_description
1 polymer ?
#
loop_
_entity_poly.entity_id
_entity_poly.type
_entity_poly.pdbx_seq_one_letter_code
_entity_poly.pdbx_strand_id
1 'polypeptide(L)'
;MKMKWMSFLVVFLLVLSFGCNKISKDLRIKPWTENPWYWEYKGEPVMLLGASSDDNLFQWPNEILIPHLDSMKTVGANYVRNTMSDRQDKGFELYPFLKLESGKYDLNEWNDKYWQRFDTFLKETQKRDIVVQIEVWDRFDYSRSNWPPHPFNPKNNINYSIEQSRLDSVYPDHPGANKQAFFYTTPKQQNNRVLLNYQLKVVDKMLSYALNYNHVLYCMDNETSAEEEWAVFWAEHILGKAKELGKEICVTEMWDNWDLKSEHHKRTFDHPERYAFCDVSQNNQQKGQVHWDNFQWVKSYILSNPRPLNTVKTYGADGGRHGTTKDGLERWWRHVLGGAASARFHRPPSGLGLSELSMNSVKVAREIENTVKFWQLQPANNLLSERGENEAYLAAQPGKNYVLFFTDGGDVNLDLSEFEKTFSLQWFDVRKGNLLSEERISGGNLVQLKAPGDLEWVAVISGN
;
A
#
# COMPACT_ATOMS: atom_id res chain seq x y z
N MET A 1 -76.49 53.39 -15.74
CA MET A 1 -75.33 52.75 -16.43
C MET A 1 -74.32 52.35 -15.34
N LYS A 2 -74.34 51.13 -14.90
CA LYS A 2 -73.49 50.59 -13.79
C LYS A 2 -72.33 49.79 -14.37
N MET A 3 -71.13 50.34 -14.22
CA MET A 3 -69.87 49.63 -14.67
C MET A 3 -69.39 48.69 -13.60
N LYS A 4 -69.34 47.39 -13.90
CA LYS A 4 -68.76 46.35 -13.05
C LYS A 4 -67.25 46.31 -13.23
N TRP A 5 -66.51 46.48 -12.15
CA TRP A 5 -65.08 46.23 -12.09
C TRP A 5 -64.87 44.74 -11.82
N MET A 6 -64.13 44.08 -12.69
CA MET A 6 -63.70 42.70 -12.54
C MET A 6 -62.25 42.71 -12.11
N SER A 7 -62.00 42.34 -10.85
CA SER A 7 -60.65 42.18 -10.28
C SER A 7 -60.05 40.89 -10.75
N PHE A 8 -58.93 40.93 -11.47
CA PHE A 8 -58.14 39.76 -11.79
C PHE A 8 -57.16 39.50 -10.66
N LEU A 9 -57.31 38.34 -9.98
CA LEU A 9 -56.40 37.82 -8.97
C LEU A 9 -55.29 37.05 -9.71
N VAL A 10 -54.08 37.60 -9.78
CA VAL A 10 -52.90 36.89 -10.31
C VAL A 10 -52.28 36.09 -9.16
N VAL A 11 -52.45 34.77 -9.18
CA VAL A 11 -51.80 33.84 -8.26
C VAL A 11 -50.39 33.57 -8.78
N PHE A 12 -49.37 34.10 -8.09
CA PHE A 12 -47.98 33.81 -8.36
C PHE A 12 -47.65 32.45 -7.68
N LEU A 13 -47.54 31.36 -8.46
CA LEU A 13 -47.04 30.10 -8.04
C LEU A 13 -45.51 30.20 -7.98
N LEU A 14 -44.95 30.36 -6.76
CA LEU A 14 -43.51 30.20 -6.49
C LEU A 14 -43.20 28.68 -6.56
N VAL A 15 -42.64 28.23 -7.67
CA VAL A 15 -42.05 26.92 -7.82
C VAL A 15 -40.70 26.96 -7.10
N LEU A 16 -40.65 26.53 -5.84
CA LEU A 16 -39.41 26.22 -5.13
C LEU A 16 -38.79 24.94 -5.77
N SER A 17 -37.91 25.17 -6.74
CA SER A 17 -37.01 24.11 -7.23
C SER A 17 -36.03 23.76 -6.10
N PHE A 18 -36.34 22.75 -5.29
CA PHE A 18 -35.34 22.07 -4.49
C PHE A 18 -34.34 21.40 -5.46
N GLY A 19 -33.28 22.12 -5.75
CA GLY A 19 -32.09 21.55 -6.37
C GLY A 19 -31.56 20.49 -5.43
N CYS A 20 -31.83 19.22 -5.74
CA CYS A 20 -31.14 18.09 -5.13
C CYS A 20 -29.67 18.22 -5.57
N ASN A 21 -28.85 18.93 -4.77
CA ASN A 21 -27.41 18.82 -4.89
C ASN A 21 -27.07 17.35 -4.66
N LYS A 22 -26.95 16.58 -5.74
CA LYS A 22 -26.21 15.31 -5.72
C LYS A 22 -24.81 15.69 -5.27
N ILE A 23 -24.52 15.50 -3.97
CA ILE A 23 -23.14 15.46 -3.49
C ILE A 23 -22.46 14.43 -4.38
N SER A 24 -21.58 14.86 -5.26
CA SER A 24 -20.82 13.95 -6.09
C SER A 24 -20.00 13.09 -5.12
N LYS A 25 -20.33 11.79 -5.10
CA LYS A 25 -19.63 10.84 -4.23
C LYS A 25 -18.15 10.98 -4.55
N ASP A 26 -17.33 11.31 -3.56
CA ASP A 26 -15.89 11.35 -3.74
C ASP A 26 -15.42 9.91 -4.04
N LEU A 27 -14.84 9.74 -5.22
CA LEU A 27 -14.42 8.42 -5.71
C LEU A 27 -12.97 8.11 -5.37
N ARG A 28 -12.25 9.08 -4.79
CA ARG A 28 -10.82 8.96 -4.48
C ARG A 28 -10.60 8.08 -3.26
N ILE A 29 -9.50 7.34 -3.29
CA ILE A 29 -9.04 6.59 -2.12
C ILE A 29 -8.65 7.55 -1.00
N LYS A 30 -9.16 7.30 0.20
CA LYS A 30 -8.92 8.09 1.41
C LYS A 30 -9.12 7.23 2.66
N PRO A 31 -8.62 7.63 3.85
CA PRO A 31 -8.99 6.97 5.10
C PRO A 31 -10.51 6.97 5.28
N TRP A 32 -11.07 5.83 5.67
CA TRP A 32 -12.52 5.68 5.86
C TRP A 32 -12.97 6.37 7.15
N THR A 33 -13.93 7.27 7.05
CA THR A 33 -14.37 8.11 8.19
C THR A 33 -15.00 7.34 9.34
N GLU A 34 -15.68 6.20 9.06
CA GLU A 34 -16.32 5.38 10.11
C GLU A 34 -15.31 4.48 10.83
N ASN A 35 -14.21 4.09 10.13
CA ASN A 35 -13.12 3.34 10.73
C ASN A 35 -11.79 3.77 10.07
N PRO A 36 -11.09 4.76 10.61
CA PRO A 36 -9.90 5.36 9.99
C PRO A 36 -8.69 4.40 9.92
N TRP A 37 -8.75 3.22 10.50
CA TRP A 37 -7.76 2.17 10.32
C TRP A 37 -7.77 1.55 8.92
N TYR A 38 -8.82 1.81 8.11
CA TYR A 38 -8.99 1.23 6.78
C TYR A 38 -9.23 2.31 5.73
N TRP A 39 -9.24 1.90 4.48
CA TRP A 39 -9.46 2.74 3.33
C TRP A 39 -10.93 2.78 2.92
N GLU A 40 -11.36 3.90 2.39
CA GLU A 40 -12.56 4.06 1.57
C GLU A 40 -12.13 4.29 0.12
N TYR A 41 -12.70 3.57 -0.81
CA TYR A 41 -12.51 3.78 -2.24
C TYR A 41 -13.84 3.69 -2.98
N LYS A 42 -14.13 4.69 -3.85
CA LYS A 42 -15.43 4.82 -4.53
C LYS A 42 -16.63 4.84 -3.55
N GLY A 43 -16.39 5.31 -2.33
CA GLY A 43 -17.38 5.44 -1.25
C GLY A 43 -17.76 4.12 -0.59
N GLU A 44 -16.92 3.09 -0.68
CA GLU A 44 -17.08 1.82 0.03
C GLU A 44 -15.79 1.51 0.79
N PRO A 45 -15.90 0.88 1.99
CA PRO A 45 -14.73 0.44 2.73
C PRO A 45 -13.99 -0.64 1.95
N VAL A 46 -12.67 -0.58 1.97
CA VAL A 46 -11.83 -1.53 1.23
C VAL A 46 -10.58 -1.88 2.02
N MET A 47 -10.24 -3.17 2.00
CA MET A 47 -8.93 -3.66 2.39
C MET A 47 -8.07 -3.88 1.15
N LEU A 48 -6.82 -3.39 1.19
CA LEU A 48 -5.90 -3.50 0.07
C LEU A 48 -5.06 -4.77 0.20
N LEU A 49 -5.36 -5.76 -0.62
CA LEU A 49 -4.63 -7.02 -0.68
C LEU A 49 -3.90 -7.14 -2.01
N GLY A 50 -2.60 -7.45 -1.96
CA GLY A 50 -1.78 -7.42 -3.16
C GLY A 50 -0.71 -8.48 -3.24
N ALA A 51 -0.29 -8.68 -4.48
CA ALA A 51 0.87 -9.46 -4.86
C ALA A 51 1.31 -8.99 -6.25
N SER A 52 2.60 -8.82 -6.49
CA SER A 52 3.10 -8.53 -7.84
C SER A 52 4.54 -8.99 -8.00
N SER A 53 4.90 -9.39 -9.21
CA SER A 53 6.21 -9.98 -9.52
C SER A 53 7.29 -8.92 -9.73
N ASP A 54 6.94 -7.64 -9.62
CA ASP A 54 7.89 -6.53 -9.67
C ASP A 54 7.40 -5.34 -8.83
N ASP A 55 8.28 -4.34 -8.63
CA ASP A 55 8.01 -3.10 -7.91
C ASP A 55 7.89 -1.89 -8.83
N ASN A 56 8.21 -2.03 -10.14
CA ASN A 56 8.12 -0.98 -11.14
C ASN A 56 7.32 -1.43 -12.37
N LEU A 57 6.12 -1.96 -12.14
CA LEU A 57 5.24 -2.53 -13.17
C LEU A 57 4.94 -1.55 -14.33
N PHE A 58 5.01 -0.25 -14.10
CA PHE A 58 4.80 0.74 -15.15
C PHE A 58 5.82 0.65 -16.29
N GLN A 59 7.02 0.10 -16.01
CA GLN A 59 8.05 -0.12 -17.01
C GLN A 59 7.75 -1.30 -17.95
N TRP A 60 6.82 -2.18 -17.54
CA TRP A 60 6.55 -3.42 -18.27
C TRP A 60 5.86 -3.14 -19.61
N PRO A 61 6.28 -3.81 -20.69
CA PRO A 61 5.51 -3.84 -21.95
C PRO A 61 4.10 -4.39 -21.74
N ASN A 62 3.14 -3.91 -22.53
CA ASN A 62 1.72 -4.27 -22.38
C ASN A 62 1.47 -5.78 -22.46
N GLU A 63 2.27 -6.48 -23.26
CA GLU A 63 2.16 -7.92 -23.49
C GLU A 63 2.39 -8.77 -22.24
N ILE A 64 3.10 -8.22 -21.25
CA ILE A 64 3.31 -8.86 -19.96
C ILE A 64 2.59 -8.15 -18.82
N LEU A 65 2.42 -6.83 -18.87
CA LEU A 65 1.71 -6.04 -17.86
C LEU A 65 0.24 -6.45 -17.77
N ILE A 66 -0.47 -6.46 -18.89
CA ILE A 66 -1.92 -6.69 -18.93
C ILE A 66 -2.28 -8.09 -18.39
N PRO A 67 -1.68 -9.21 -18.86
CA PRO A 67 -1.94 -10.52 -18.27
C PRO A 67 -1.61 -10.62 -16.79
N HIS A 68 -0.55 -9.93 -16.32
CA HIS A 68 -0.21 -9.89 -14.90
C HIS A 68 -1.28 -9.22 -14.06
N LEU A 69 -1.78 -8.06 -14.49
CA LEU A 69 -2.88 -7.34 -13.81
C LEU A 69 -4.21 -8.14 -13.88
N ASP A 70 -4.47 -8.86 -14.97
CA ASP A 70 -5.63 -9.74 -15.09
C ASP A 70 -5.56 -10.91 -14.11
N SER A 71 -4.38 -11.53 -13.96
CA SER A 71 -4.15 -12.58 -12.98
C SER A 71 -4.38 -12.08 -11.54
N MET A 72 -3.91 -10.86 -11.22
CA MET A 72 -4.21 -10.22 -9.95
C MET A 72 -5.72 -10.04 -9.73
N LYS A 73 -6.42 -9.48 -10.72
CA LYS A 73 -7.86 -9.25 -10.64
C LYS A 73 -8.65 -10.54 -10.44
N THR A 74 -8.24 -11.64 -11.08
CA THR A 74 -8.91 -12.95 -11.00
C THR A 74 -8.98 -13.49 -9.58
N VAL A 75 -7.97 -13.23 -8.76
CA VAL A 75 -7.93 -13.65 -7.34
C VAL A 75 -8.40 -12.57 -6.37
N GLY A 76 -8.85 -11.42 -6.89
CA GLY A 76 -9.32 -10.29 -6.08
C GLY A 76 -8.19 -9.44 -5.45
N ALA A 77 -6.95 -9.58 -5.96
CA ALA A 77 -5.88 -8.67 -5.60
C ALA A 77 -6.16 -7.27 -6.17
N ASN A 78 -6.10 -6.26 -5.31
CA ASN A 78 -6.47 -4.87 -5.63
C ASN A 78 -5.42 -3.84 -5.21
N TYR A 79 -4.17 -4.26 -5.01
CA TYR A 79 -3.11 -3.37 -4.54
C TYR A 79 -1.75 -3.70 -5.13
N VAL A 80 -1.09 -2.68 -5.65
CA VAL A 80 0.30 -2.75 -6.13
C VAL A 80 1.13 -1.63 -5.53
N ARG A 81 2.39 -1.93 -5.32
CA ARG A 81 3.48 -0.98 -5.15
C ARG A 81 4.04 -0.65 -6.53
N ASN A 82 4.38 0.60 -6.77
CA ASN A 82 5.07 1.02 -7.97
C ASN A 82 6.15 2.05 -7.63
N THR A 83 7.40 1.64 -7.61
CA THR A 83 8.53 2.56 -7.54
C THR A 83 8.71 3.24 -8.89
N MET A 84 9.02 4.54 -8.90
CA MET A 84 9.42 5.25 -10.11
C MET A 84 10.88 4.94 -10.46
N SER A 85 11.22 3.65 -10.43
CA SER A 85 12.57 3.14 -10.61
C SER A 85 12.89 2.89 -12.08
N ASP A 86 14.12 3.27 -12.44
CA ASP A 86 14.67 3.17 -13.80
C ASP A 86 15.74 2.06 -13.91
N ARG A 87 15.89 1.21 -12.90
CA ARG A 87 16.89 0.15 -12.90
C ARG A 87 16.69 -0.78 -14.08
N GLN A 88 17.77 -1.07 -14.78
CA GLN A 88 17.78 -1.93 -15.97
C GLN A 88 17.82 -3.43 -15.59
N ASP A 89 16.88 -3.86 -14.74
CA ASP A 89 16.84 -5.21 -14.18
C ASP A 89 16.35 -6.27 -15.17
N LYS A 90 15.48 -5.88 -16.10
CA LYS A 90 14.84 -6.76 -17.09
C LYS A 90 15.29 -6.49 -18.52
N GLY A 91 15.96 -5.35 -18.75
CA GLY A 91 16.49 -4.96 -20.06
C GLY A 91 15.50 -4.26 -20.99
N PHE A 92 14.28 -4.00 -20.55
CA PHE A 92 13.28 -3.23 -21.27
C PHE A 92 12.95 -1.88 -20.63
N GLU A 93 13.53 -1.57 -19.49
CA GLU A 93 13.31 -0.34 -18.75
C GLU A 93 13.81 0.87 -19.54
N LEU A 94 13.12 1.97 -19.37
CA LEU A 94 13.41 3.24 -20.02
C LEU A 94 13.78 4.28 -18.97
N TYR A 95 14.54 5.28 -19.39
CA TYR A 95 14.74 6.50 -18.59
C TYR A 95 13.73 7.59 -18.99
N PRO A 96 13.40 8.51 -18.06
CA PRO A 96 12.35 9.52 -18.29
C PRO A 96 12.70 10.60 -19.32
N PHE A 97 13.96 10.73 -19.70
CA PHE A 97 14.49 11.80 -20.54
C PHE A 97 14.87 11.33 -21.94
N LEU A 98 14.87 12.27 -22.89
CA LEU A 98 15.30 12.04 -24.25
C LEU A 98 16.79 11.71 -24.32
N LYS A 99 17.13 10.58 -24.94
CA LYS A 99 18.51 10.23 -25.26
C LYS A 99 18.87 10.74 -26.66
N LEU A 100 19.91 11.57 -26.72
CA LEU A 100 20.41 12.16 -27.96
C LEU A 100 21.28 11.17 -28.76
N GLU A 101 21.54 11.47 -30.03
CA GLU A 101 22.44 10.69 -30.90
C GLU A 101 23.86 10.60 -30.33
N SER A 102 24.31 11.59 -29.56
CA SER A 102 25.57 11.58 -28.83
C SER A 102 25.67 10.52 -27.72
N GLY A 103 24.55 9.84 -27.41
CA GLY A 103 24.42 8.90 -26.30
C GLY A 103 24.13 9.57 -24.96
N LYS A 104 24.19 10.92 -24.84
CA LYS A 104 23.84 11.67 -23.64
C LYS A 104 22.34 11.97 -23.58
N TYR A 105 21.86 12.35 -22.41
CA TYR A 105 20.46 12.75 -22.19
C TYR A 105 20.31 14.26 -22.18
N ASP A 106 19.18 14.76 -22.65
CA ASP A 106 18.72 16.12 -22.38
C ASP A 106 17.63 16.08 -21.30
N LEU A 107 17.95 16.60 -20.12
CA LEU A 107 17.01 16.64 -18.99
C LEU A 107 15.92 17.73 -19.13
N ASN A 108 15.91 18.47 -20.23
CA ASN A 108 14.80 19.37 -20.59
C ASN A 108 13.76 18.71 -21.48
N GLU A 109 14.11 17.57 -22.10
CA GLU A 109 13.26 16.86 -23.05
C GLU A 109 12.85 15.48 -22.53
N TRP A 110 11.62 15.09 -22.77
CA TRP A 110 11.06 13.86 -22.22
C TRP A 110 11.21 12.66 -23.19
N ASN A 111 11.34 11.47 -22.62
CA ASN A 111 11.14 10.21 -23.34
C ASN A 111 9.65 9.87 -23.33
N ASP A 112 8.96 10.16 -24.42
CA ASP A 112 7.50 9.94 -24.52
C ASP A 112 7.09 8.49 -24.25
N LYS A 113 7.91 7.51 -24.62
CA LYS A 113 7.60 6.09 -24.34
C LYS A 113 7.56 5.77 -22.86
N TYR A 114 8.45 6.35 -22.06
CA TYR A 114 8.46 6.19 -20.60
C TYR A 114 7.13 6.68 -20.01
N TRP A 115 6.74 7.88 -20.37
CA TRP A 115 5.54 8.52 -19.84
C TRP A 115 4.24 7.90 -20.38
N GLN A 116 4.24 7.38 -21.60
CA GLN A 116 3.14 6.59 -22.16
C GLN A 116 2.95 5.26 -21.41
N ARG A 117 4.05 4.58 -21.03
CA ARG A 117 3.97 3.38 -20.18
C ARG A 117 3.37 3.69 -18.82
N PHE A 118 3.81 4.79 -18.20
CA PHE A 118 3.27 5.21 -16.91
C PHE A 118 1.76 5.53 -16.99
N ASP A 119 1.32 6.29 -17.97
CA ASP A 119 -0.10 6.59 -18.20
C ASP A 119 -0.91 5.31 -18.48
N THR A 120 -0.36 4.40 -19.30
CA THR A 120 -1.00 3.11 -19.58
C THR A 120 -1.15 2.27 -18.32
N PHE A 121 -0.12 2.19 -17.51
CA PHE A 121 -0.16 1.48 -16.23
C PHE A 121 -1.27 2.02 -15.31
N LEU A 122 -1.36 3.34 -15.16
CA LEU A 122 -2.42 3.98 -14.35
C LEU A 122 -3.83 3.71 -14.93
N LYS A 123 -3.99 3.73 -16.25
CA LYS A 123 -5.26 3.37 -16.92
C LYS A 123 -5.64 1.91 -16.69
N GLU A 124 -4.68 1.00 -16.86
CA GLU A 124 -4.95 -0.44 -16.76
C GLU A 124 -5.20 -0.89 -15.32
N THR A 125 -4.53 -0.27 -14.33
CA THR A 125 -4.82 -0.49 -12.90
C THR A 125 -6.19 0.07 -12.51
N GLN A 126 -6.57 1.26 -12.98
CA GLN A 126 -7.89 1.85 -12.74
C GLN A 126 -9.03 0.99 -13.27
N LYS A 127 -8.90 0.45 -14.49
CA LYS A 127 -9.91 -0.45 -15.10
C LYS A 127 -10.18 -1.71 -14.26
N ARG A 128 -9.20 -2.12 -13.45
CA ARG A 128 -9.26 -3.34 -12.64
C ARG A 128 -9.53 -3.07 -11.16
N ASP A 129 -9.73 -1.80 -10.78
CA ASP A 129 -9.85 -1.37 -9.39
C ASP A 129 -8.63 -1.75 -8.52
N ILE A 130 -7.44 -1.69 -9.12
CA ILE A 130 -6.18 -1.94 -8.44
C ILE A 130 -5.61 -0.60 -7.98
N VAL A 131 -5.54 -0.39 -6.67
CA VAL A 131 -4.92 0.80 -6.06
C VAL A 131 -3.40 0.73 -6.22
N VAL A 132 -2.81 1.86 -6.57
CA VAL A 132 -1.37 2.00 -6.79
C VAL A 132 -0.76 2.85 -5.68
N GLN A 133 0.23 2.33 -4.94
CA GLN A 133 1.11 3.16 -4.12
C GLN A 133 2.36 3.50 -4.94
N ILE A 134 2.49 4.76 -5.34
CA ILE A 134 3.67 5.27 -6.03
C ILE A 134 4.73 5.61 -4.98
N GLU A 135 5.93 5.06 -5.14
CA GLU A 135 7.13 5.53 -4.45
C GLU A 135 7.87 6.45 -5.40
N VAL A 136 7.91 7.73 -5.06
CA VAL A 136 8.36 8.82 -5.95
C VAL A 136 9.82 8.72 -6.29
N TRP A 137 10.63 8.31 -5.30
CA TRP A 137 12.06 8.12 -5.44
C TRP A 137 12.48 6.71 -5.05
N ASP A 138 13.45 6.15 -5.75
CA ASP A 138 14.12 4.90 -5.37
C ASP A 138 15.62 5.13 -5.21
N ARG A 139 16.11 5.13 -3.98
CA ARG A 139 17.51 5.39 -3.66
C ARG A 139 18.49 4.43 -4.33
N PHE A 140 18.03 3.22 -4.67
CA PHE A 140 18.85 2.22 -5.35
C PHE A 140 19.24 2.63 -6.77
N ASP A 141 18.47 3.51 -7.43
CA ASP A 141 18.76 3.99 -8.79
C ASP A 141 19.99 4.90 -8.82
N TYR A 142 20.33 5.53 -7.68
CA TYR A 142 21.38 6.54 -7.55
C TYR A 142 22.66 6.00 -6.92
N SER A 143 22.87 4.68 -6.91
CA SER A 143 24.05 4.06 -6.31
C SER A 143 24.54 2.84 -7.09
N ARG A 144 25.76 2.40 -6.80
CA ARG A 144 26.39 1.19 -7.33
C ARG A 144 26.34 1.14 -8.87
N SER A 145 25.98 -0.02 -9.44
CA SER A 145 25.90 -0.24 -10.90
C SER A 145 24.76 0.53 -11.57
N ASN A 146 23.75 1.00 -10.82
CA ASN A 146 22.62 1.73 -11.40
C ASN A 146 22.96 3.21 -11.69
N TRP A 147 23.85 3.80 -10.89
CA TRP A 147 24.22 5.21 -11.04
C TRP A 147 25.06 5.55 -12.28
N PRO A 148 26.08 4.77 -12.70
CA PRO A 148 26.91 5.11 -13.86
C PRO A 148 26.13 5.34 -15.15
N PRO A 149 25.09 4.58 -15.52
CA PRO A 149 24.29 4.83 -16.73
C PRO A 149 23.16 5.84 -16.54
N HIS A 150 22.85 6.27 -15.30
CA HIS A 150 21.69 7.07 -14.99
C HIS A 150 21.73 8.46 -15.63
N PRO A 151 20.62 9.01 -16.18
CA PRO A 151 20.58 10.33 -16.82
C PRO A 151 21.01 11.49 -15.90
N PHE A 152 20.68 11.44 -14.61
CA PHE A 152 21.12 12.43 -13.63
C PHE A 152 22.63 12.38 -13.32
N ASN A 153 23.35 11.35 -13.75
CA ASN A 153 24.79 11.36 -13.64
C ASN A 153 25.37 12.46 -14.55
N PRO A 154 26.20 13.40 -14.03
CA PRO A 154 26.68 14.53 -14.81
C PRO A 154 27.51 14.14 -16.03
N LYS A 155 28.02 12.91 -16.09
CA LYS A 155 28.70 12.39 -17.30
C LYS A 155 27.74 12.05 -18.43
N ASN A 156 26.47 11.79 -18.12
CA ASN A 156 25.49 11.25 -19.07
C ASN A 156 24.50 12.29 -19.60
N ASN A 157 24.51 13.54 -19.13
CA ASN A 157 23.62 14.57 -19.63
C ASN A 157 24.39 15.78 -20.19
N ILE A 158 23.66 16.65 -20.89
CA ILE A 158 24.19 17.89 -21.47
C ILE A 158 23.89 19.13 -20.63
N ASN A 159 23.17 18.98 -19.52
CA ASN A 159 22.49 20.09 -18.83
C ASN A 159 23.31 20.69 -17.69
N TYR A 160 24.24 19.93 -17.12
CA TYR A 160 25.14 20.41 -16.06
C TYR A 160 26.42 19.58 -15.96
N SER A 161 27.46 20.20 -15.39
CA SER A 161 28.73 19.53 -15.07
C SER A 161 28.74 18.93 -13.66
N ILE A 162 29.83 18.22 -13.32
CA ILE A 162 30.10 17.74 -11.96
C ILE A 162 30.12 18.91 -10.97
N GLU A 163 30.83 19.99 -11.30
CA GLU A 163 30.98 21.16 -10.46
C GLU A 163 29.65 21.88 -10.21
N GLN A 164 28.79 21.98 -11.24
CA GLN A 164 27.48 22.60 -11.14
C GLN A 164 26.50 21.76 -10.33
N SER A 165 26.49 20.46 -10.56
CA SER A 165 25.57 19.52 -9.88
C SER A 165 26.05 19.11 -8.49
N ARG A 166 27.34 19.19 -8.21
CA ARG A 166 27.99 18.65 -7.00
C ARG A 166 27.74 17.15 -6.82
N LEU A 167 27.47 16.43 -7.92
CA LEU A 167 27.29 14.99 -7.90
C LEU A 167 28.58 14.31 -8.33
N ASP A 168 28.97 13.27 -7.59
CA ASP A 168 30.02 12.37 -8.04
C ASP A 168 29.52 11.49 -9.18
N SER A 169 30.44 11.14 -10.07
CA SER A 169 30.11 10.19 -11.16
C SER A 169 30.03 8.73 -10.72
N VAL A 170 30.40 8.44 -9.47
CA VAL A 170 30.40 7.10 -8.87
C VAL A 170 29.94 7.18 -7.42
N TYR A 171 28.98 6.33 -7.06
CA TYR A 171 28.52 6.10 -5.68
C TYR A 171 28.56 4.59 -5.40
N PRO A 172 29.68 4.05 -4.88
CA PRO A 172 29.86 2.60 -4.74
C PRO A 172 29.11 1.99 -3.55
N ASP A 173 28.75 2.82 -2.58
CA ASP A 173 28.16 2.37 -1.34
C ASP A 173 26.67 1.97 -1.50
N HIS A 174 26.19 1.16 -0.56
CA HIS A 174 24.76 0.87 -0.43
C HIS A 174 23.98 2.16 -0.18
N PRO A 175 22.77 2.35 -0.74
CA PRO A 175 21.96 3.56 -0.52
C PRO A 175 21.73 3.87 0.96
N GLY A 176 21.59 2.85 1.83
CA GLY A 176 21.49 3.02 3.28
C GLY A 176 22.70 3.68 3.95
N ALA A 177 23.87 3.76 3.26
CA ALA A 177 25.02 4.54 3.73
C ALA A 177 24.80 6.05 3.59
N ASN A 178 23.76 6.47 2.89
CA ASN A 178 23.30 7.87 2.78
C ASN A 178 24.31 8.86 2.20
N LYS A 179 25.14 8.41 1.25
CA LYS A 179 26.25 9.19 0.66
C LYS A 179 25.91 9.85 -0.67
N GLN A 180 24.72 9.61 -1.21
CA GLN A 180 24.31 10.17 -2.50
C GLN A 180 23.86 11.63 -2.32
N ALA A 181 24.63 12.58 -2.84
CA ALA A 181 24.32 14.02 -2.77
C ALA A 181 22.98 14.38 -3.45
N PHE A 182 22.47 13.49 -4.31
CA PHE A 182 21.15 13.60 -4.94
C PHE A 182 20.01 13.79 -3.93
N PHE A 183 20.11 13.24 -2.72
CA PHE A 183 19.08 13.28 -1.67
C PHE A 183 19.27 14.40 -0.65
N TYR A 184 20.14 15.37 -0.94
CA TYR A 184 20.43 16.51 -0.08
C TYR A 184 20.19 17.87 -0.75
N THR A 185 19.42 17.90 -1.84
CA THR A 185 19.27 19.07 -2.71
C THR A 185 18.29 20.11 -2.19
N THR A 186 17.43 19.77 -1.23
CA THR A 186 16.33 20.64 -0.78
C THR A 186 16.85 21.94 -0.12
N PRO A 187 16.00 23.01 -0.06
CA PRO A 187 16.42 24.30 0.51
C PRO A 187 16.91 24.25 1.97
N LYS A 188 16.34 23.33 2.77
CA LYS A 188 16.73 23.15 4.18
C LYS A 188 18.00 22.29 4.36
N GLN A 189 18.47 21.66 3.27
CA GLN A 189 19.68 20.84 3.26
C GLN A 189 20.81 21.61 2.54
N GLN A 190 21.34 21.10 1.42
CA GLN A 190 22.44 21.73 0.69
C GLN A 190 21.97 22.81 -0.30
N ASN A 191 20.67 22.98 -0.50
CA ASN A 191 20.06 23.96 -1.41
C ASN A 191 20.68 23.94 -2.82
N ASN A 192 20.80 22.72 -3.38
CA ASN A 192 21.35 22.55 -4.72
C ASN A 192 20.30 22.84 -5.79
N ARG A 193 20.14 24.12 -6.12
CA ARG A 193 19.08 24.58 -7.05
C ARG A 193 19.21 24.03 -8.45
N VAL A 194 20.43 23.75 -8.92
CA VAL A 194 20.65 23.19 -10.26
C VAL A 194 19.97 21.83 -10.38
N LEU A 195 20.29 20.94 -9.44
CA LEU A 195 19.74 19.58 -9.46
C LEU A 195 18.27 19.53 -9.05
N LEU A 196 17.91 20.28 -8.00
CA LEU A 196 16.53 20.34 -7.50
C LEU A 196 15.53 20.77 -8.59
N ASN A 197 15.93 21.66 -9.50
CA ASN A 197 15.08 22.09 -10.61
C ASN A 197 14.71 20.92 -11.53
N TYR A 198 15.63 20.00 -11.81
CA TYR A 198 15.33 18.81 -12.62
C TYR A 198 14.54 17.75 -11.84
N GLN A 199 14.78 17.62 -10.54
CA GLN A 199 13.99 16.75 -9.67
C GLN A 199 12.53 17.22 -9.63
N LEU A 200 12.28 18.52 -9.45
CA LEU A 200 10.93 19.11 -9.48
C LEU A 200 10.23 18.86 -10.83
N LYS A 201 10.96 19.03 -11.96
CA LYS A 201 10.39 18.73 -13.28
C LYS A 201 9.90 17.27 -13.40
N VAL A 202 10.67 16.30 -12.92
CA VAL A 202 10.28 14.88 -12.97
C VAL A 202 9.05 14.63 -12.11
N VAL A 203 9.03 15.13 -10.87
CA VAL A 203 7.89 14.95 -9.97
C VAL A 203 6.65 15.66 -10.51
N ASP A 204 6.77 16.90 -11.02
CA ASP A 204 5.66 17.63 -11.63
C ASP A 204 5.12 16.89 -12.87
N LYS A 205 6.00 16.28 -13.68
CA LYS A 205 5.60 15.48 -14.84
C LYS A 205 4.85 14.22 -14.41
N MET A 206 5.33 13.50 -13.40
CA MET A 206 4.64 12.35 -12.80
C MET A 206 3.25 12.76 -12.29
N LEU A 207 3.16 13.84 -11.54
CA LEU A 207 1.90 14.36 -10.98
C LEU A 207 0.92 14.78 -12.08
N SER A 208 1.40 15.30 -13.22
CA SER A 208 0.54 15.67 -14.35
C SER A 208 -0.29 14.50 -14.91
N TYR A 209 0.19 13.27 -14.72
CA TYR A 209 -0.56 12.05 -14.98
C TYR A 209 -1.28 11.54 -13.73
N ALA A 210 -0.56 11.29 -12.65
CA ALA A 210 -1.07 10.57 -11.48
C ALA A 210 -2.23 11.28 -10.77
N LEU A 211 -2.25 12.61 -10.72
CA LEU A 211 -3.34 13.38 -10.10
C LEU A 211 -4.68 13.26 -10.84
N ASN A 212 -4.70 12.75 -12.08
CA ASN A 212 -5.95 12.52 -12.82
C ASN A 212 -6.67 11.23 -12.40
N TYR A 213 -6.03 10.40 -11.57
CA TYR A 213 -6.54 9.12 -11.13
C TYR A 213 -6.93 9.13 -9.65
N ASN A 214 -8.00 8.40 -9.30
CA ASN A 214 -8.56 8.38 -7.95
C ASN A 214 -8.04 7.23 -7.07
N HIS A 215 -7.26 6.31 -7.64
CA HIS A 215 -6.78 5.08 -7.01
C HIS A 215 -5.29 5.11 -6.67
N VAL A 216 -4.72 6.31 -6.48
CA VAL A 216 -3.27 6.49 -6.26
C VAL A 216 -2.98 7.01 -4.87
N LEU A 217 -2.07 6.34 -4.18
CA LEU A 217 -1.42 6.72 -2.93
C LEU A 217 0.04 7.08 -3.21
N TYR A 218 0.63 7.94 -2.40
CA TYR A 218 2.01 8.41 -2.62
C TYR A 218 2.88 8.11 -1.41
N CYS A 219 4.05 7.54 -1.65
CA CYS A 219 5.15 7.41 -0.70
C CYS A 219 6.35 8.19 -1.24
N MET A 220 7.01 8.98 -0.41
CA MET A 220 8.04 9.90 -0.90
C MET A 220 9.25 9.14 -1.42
N ASP A 221 9.65 8.08 -0.74
CA ASP A 221 10.85 7.33 -1.12
C ASP A 221 10.68 5.84 -0.84
N ASN A 222 11.41 5.03 -1.56
CA ASN A 222 11.62 3.63 -1.22
C ASN A 222 12.78 3.54 -0.23
N GLU A 223 12.49 3.22 1.03
CA GLU A 223 13.48 3.03 2.10
C GLU A 223 14.33 4.28 2.36
N THR A 224 13.69 5.32 2.88
CA THR A 224 14.36 6.58 3.23
C THR A 224 15.34 6.37 4.38
N SER A 225 16.62 6.52 4.09
CA SER A 225 17.69 6.56 5.08
C SER A 225 18.26 7.97 5.30
N ALA A 226 17.71 8.98 4.60
CA ALA A 226 18.11 10.38 4.69
C ALA A 226 17.47 11.12 5.87
N GLU A 227 17.81 12.42 5.92
CA GLU A 227 17.22 13.36 6.86
C GLU A 227 15.74 13.60 6.57
N GLU A 228 15.01 13.98 7.59
CA GLU A 228 13.57 14.24 7.52
C GLU A 228 13.22 15.35 6.51
N GLU A 229 14.08 16.34 6.35
CA GLU A 229 13.89 17.48 5.44
C GLU A 229 13.65 17.08 3.99
N TRP A 230 14.22 15.95 3.56
CA TRP A 230 13.97 15.40 2.24
C TRP A 230 12.50 14.92 2.10
N ALA A 231 12.05 14.08 3.02
CA ALA A 231 10.71 13.54 3.00
C ALA A 231 9.64 14.64 3.14
N VAL A 232 9.85 15.58 4.06
CA VAL A 232 8.96 16.72 4.30
C VAL A 232 8.84 17.59 3.05
N PHE A 233 9.96 17.92 2.40
CA PHE A 233 9.96 18.76 1.20
C PHE A 233 9.10 18.14 0.08
N TRP A 234 9.28 16.85 -0.20
CA TRP A 234 8.54 16.19 -1.26
C TRP A 234 7.07 15.98 -0.90
N ALA A 235 6.77 15.65 0.34
CA ALA A 235 5.37 15.55 0.80
C ALA A 235 4.64 16.90 0.64
N GLU A 236 5.25 18.00 1.10
CA GLU A 236 4.67 19.34 0.99
C GLU A 236 4.52 19.79 -0.48
N HIS A 237 5.52 19.50 -1.33
CA HIS A 237 5.43 19.81 -2.76
C HIS A 237 4.27 19.07 -3.45
N ILE A 238 4.15 17.76 -3.21
CA ILE A 238 3.11 16.91 -3.84
C ILE A 238 1.71 17.29 -3.33
N LEU A 239 1.55 17.52 -2.02
CA LEU A 239 0.30 17.99 -1.43
C LEU A 239 -0.08 19.38 -1.96
N GLY A 240 0.91 20.28 -2.09
CA GLY A 240 0.73 21.62 -2.67
C GLY A 240 0.20 21.56 -4.10
N LYS A 241 0.83 20.73 -4.96
CA LYS A 241 0.40 20.54 -6.36
C LYS A 241 -1.02 19.95 -6.47
N ALA A 242 -1.35 19.00 -5.63
CA ALA A 242 -2.71 18.46 -5.57
C ALA A 242 -3.73 19.53 -5.16
N LYS A 243 -3.41 20.32 -4.13
CA LYS A 243 -4.25 21.40 -3.63
C LYS A 243 -4.49 22.50 -4.69
N GLU A 244 -3.46 22.87 -5.47
CA GLU A 244 -3.59 23.81 -6.60
C GLU A 244 -4.64 23.35 -7.62
N LEU A 245 -4.84 22.02 -7.76
CA LEU A 245 -5.84 21.40 -8.63
C LEU A 245 -7.16 21.07 -7.91
N GLY A 246 -7.33 21.50 -6.65
CA GLY A 246 -8.51 21.19 -5.84
C GLY A 246 -8.67 19.70 -5.51
N LYS A 247 -7.58 18.96 -5.42
CA LYS A 247 -7.56 17.51 -5.14
C LYS A 247 -6.98 17.22 -3.76
N GLU A 248 -7.64 16.33 -3.03
CA GLU A 248 -7.11 15.75 -1.79
C GLU A 248 -6.47 14.41 -2.11
N ILE A 249 -5.26 14.18 -1.62
CA ILE A 249 -4.49 12.96 -1.83
C ILE A 249 -3.86 12.50 -0.52
N CYS A 250 -3.48 11.23 -0.46
CA CYS A 250 -2.85 10.64 0.69
C CYS A 250 -1.36 10.40 0.43
N VAL A 251 -0.52 10.91 1.33
CA VAL A 251 0.93 10.73 1.29
C VAL A 251 1.44 10.02 2.54
N THR A 252 2.57 9.34 2.42
CA THR A 252 3.32 8.70 3.51
C THR A 252 4.82 8.74 3.23
N GLU A 253 5.60 8.21 4.18
CA GLU A 253 7.03 7.94 4.01
C GLU A 253 7.36 6.53 4.49
N MET A 254 8.29 5.86 3.80
CA MET A 254 8.82 4.55 4.18
C MET A 254 10.25 4.69 4.67
N TRP A 255 10.45 4.72 5.99
CA TRP A 255 11.77 4.84 6.60
C TRP A 255 12.54 3.52 6.57
N ASP A 256 13.82 3.56 6.23
CA ASP A 256 14.73 2.41 6.21
C ASP A 256 15.22 2.10 7.63
N ASN A 257 14.33 1.60 8.47
CA ASN A 257 14.65 1.14 9.81
C ASN A 257 13.78 -0.06 10.19
N TRP A 258 14.41 -1.18 10.54
CA TRP A 258 13.73 -2.42 10.92
C TRP A 258 12.98 -2.34 12.25
N ASP A 259 13.34 -1.39 13.12
CA ASP A 259 12.65 -1.14 14.40
C ASP A 259 11.55 -0.10 14.19
N LEU A 260 10.29 -0.55 14.16
CA LEU A 260 9.13 0.34 14.05
C LEU A 260 8.99 1.33 15.23
N LYS A 261 9.70 1.09 16.35
CA LYS A 261 9.69 1.96 17.52
C LYS A 261 10.75 3.07 17.45
N SER A 262 11.60 3.04 16.41
CA SER A 262 12.66 4.02 16.21
C SER A 262 12.12 5.43 15.95
N GLU A 263 12.95 6.44 16.25
CA GLU A 263 12.64 7.84 15.96
C GLU A 263 12.39 8.09 14.45
N HIS A 264 12.96 7.27 13.55
CA HIS A 264 12.71 7.40 12.12
C HIS A 264 11.21 7.22 11.80
N HIS A 265 10.58 6.15 12.29
CA HIS A 265 9.16 5.92 12.04
C HIS A 265 8.24 6.92 12.73
N LYS A 266 8.65 7.43 13.91
CA LYS A 266 7.92 8.49 14.62
C LYS A 266 7.81 9.78 13.81
N ARG A 267 8.75 10.09 12.93
CA ARG A 267 8.67 11.22 11.98
C ARG A 267 7.42 11.14 11.07
N THR A 268 6.89 9.94 10.83
CA THR A 268 5.60 9.75 10.17
C THR A 268 4.46 9.61 11.17
N PHE A 269 4.65 8.85 12.24
CA PHE A 269 3.61 8.56 13.22
C PHE A 269 3.13 9.81 13.95
N ASP A 270 4.00 10.74 14.25
CA ASP A 270 3.70 11.96 15.01
C ASP A 270 3.15 13.12 14.15
N HIS A 271 3.07 12.93 12.82
CA HIS A 271 2.66 13.97 11.87
C HIS A 271 1.42 13.59 11.05
N PRO A 272 0.25 13.34 11.71
CA PRO A 272 -1.00 13.00 11.01
C PRO A 272 -1.51 14.12 10.09
N GLU A 273 -1.14 15.37 10.35
CA GLU A 273 -1.49 16.53 9.52
C GLU A 273 -0.83 16.51 8.14
N ARG A 274 0.29 15.78 8.00
CA ARG A 274 1.03 15.61 6.75
C ARG A 274 0.81 14.24 6.14
N TYR A 275 0.91 13.19 6.95
CA TYR A 275 0.89 11.80 6.51
C TYR A 275 -0.45 11.14 6.83
N ALA A 276 -1.29 11.03 5.80
CA ALA A 276 -2.64 10.48 5.92
C ALA A 276 -2.66 8.97 6.20
N PHE A 277 -1.53 8.28 6.05
CA PHE A 277 -1.35 6.87 6.39
C PHE A 277 0.11 6.59 6.75
N CYS A 278 0.38 5.43 7.35
CA CYS A 278 1.72 5.02 7.73
C CYS A 278 2.14 3.77 6.95
N ASP A 279 3.30 3.81 6.30
CA ASP A 279 3.92 2.61 5.77
C ASP A 279 4.73 1.92 6.88
N VAL A 280 4.41 0.65 7.15
CA VAL A 280 5.07 -0.17 8.17
C VAL A 280 5.78 -1.38 7.56
N SER A 281 6.15 -1.29 6.29
CA SER A 281 6.75 -2.37 5.51
C SER A 281 8.04 -2.91 6.12
N GLN A 282 8.79 -2.12 6.88
CA GLN A 282 10.05 -2.53 7.51
C GLN A 282 9.88 -3.54 8.66
N ASN A 283 8.64 -3.78 9.12
CA ASN A 283 8.34 -4.91 10.01
C ASN A 283 8.71 -6.28 9.42
N ASN A 284 8.94 -6.36 8.12
CA ASN A 284 9.42 -7.58 7.42
C ASN A 284 10.72 -8.16 7.97
N GLN A 285 11.52 -7.38 8.68
CA GLN A 285 12.76 -7.87 9.31
C GLN A 285 12.45 -8.81 10.50
N GLN A 286 11.22 -8.80 11.02
CA GLN A 286 10.79 -9.57 12.18
C GLN A 286 9.98 -10.81 11.77
N LYS A 287 9.87 -11.77 12.72
CA LYS A 287 9.17 -13.05 12.55
C LYS A 287 8.29 -13.34 13.76
N GLY A 288 7.39 -14.30 13.63
CA GLY A 288 6.59 -14.85 14.71
C GLY A 288 5.86 -13.80 15.55
N GLN A 289 5.82 -14.02 16.84
CA GLN A 289 5.13 -13.14 17.80
C GLN A 289 5.70 -11.71 17.78
N VAL A 290 7.01 -11.54 17.64
CA VAL A 290 7.64 -10.20 17.58
C VAL A 290 7.12 -9.38 16.41
N HIS A 291 6.89 -10.00 15.25
CA HIS A 291 6.29 -9.32 14.08
C HIS A 291 4.88 -8.82 14.38
N TRP A 292 4.06 -9.63 15.06
CA TRP A 292 2.73 -9.25 15.51
C TRP A 292 2.78 -8.13 16.54
N ASP A 293 3.58 -8.26 17.58
CA ASP A 293 3.67 -7.32 18.70
C ASP A 293 4.14 -5.94 18.25
N ASN A 294 5.11 -5.86 17.33
CA ASN A 294 5.57 -4.60 16.76
C ASN A 294 4.45 -3.90 15.99
N PHE A 295 3.64 -4.65 15.23
CA PHE A 295 2.51 -4.08 14.51
C PHE A 295 1.43 -3.57 15.49
N GLN A 296 1.10 -4.35 16.54
CA GLN A 296 0.15 -3.93 17.58
C GLN A 296 0.66 -2.72 18.37
N TRP A 297 1.98 -2.64 18.58
CA TRP A 297 2.58 -1.45 19.22
C TRP A 297 2.33 -0.19 18.37
N VAL A 298 2.52 -0.23 17.05
CA VAL A 298 2.23 0.92 16.18
C VAL A 298 0.76 1.33 16.29
N LYS A 299 -0.18 0.38 16.24
CA LYS A 299 -1.62 0.67 16.44
C LYS A 299 -1.89 1.37 17.75
N SER A 300 -1.27 0.92 18.82
CA SER A 300 -1.40 1.54 20.15
C SER A 300 -0.78 2.94 20.20
N TYR A 301 0.38 3.10 19.55
CA TYR A 301 1.11 4.37 19.54
C TYR A 301 0.34 5.50 18.85
N ILE A 302 -0.29 5.21 17.70
CA ILE A 302 -1.06 6.22 16.94
C ILE A 302 -2.56 6.21 17.27
N LEU A 303 -2.99 5.59 18.37
CA LEU A 303 -4.40 5.41 18.71
C LEU A 303 -5.16 6.75 18.87
N SER A 304 -4.49 7.82 19.27
CA SER A 304 -5.10 9.17 19.38
C SER A 304 -5.42 9.79 18.01
N ASN A 305 -4.73 9.37 16.96
CA ASN A 305 -4.93 9.83 15.59
C ASN A 305 -4.83 8.63 14.63
N PRO A 306 -5.81 7.71 14.69
CA PRO A 306 -5.80 6.47 13.94
C PRO A 306 -5.88 6.75 12.45
N ARG A 307 -5.10 6.03 11.65
CA ARG A 307 -5.08 6.09 10.20
C ARG A 307 -4.56 4.80 9.59
N PRO A 308 -4.76 4.54 8.28
CA PRO A 308 -4.40 3.28 7.66
C PRO A 308 -2.92 2.92 7.87
N LEU A 309 -2.65 1.67 8.27
CA LEU A 309 -1.32 1.09 8.31
C LEU A 309 -1.14 0.22 7.07
N ASN A 310 -0.25 0.65 6.17
CA ASN A 310 0.04 -0.05 4.93
C ASN A 310 1.33 -0.86 5.01
N THR A 311 1.33 -2.02 4.35
CA THR A 311 2.53 -2.81 4.11
C THR A 311 2.59 -3.24 2.64
N VAL A 312 3.62 -2.78 1.93
CA VAL A 312 3.86 -3.08 0.51
C VAL A 312 4.96 -4.11 0.30
N LYS A 313 5.64 -4.52 1.38
CA LYS A 313 6.79 -5.43 1.34
C LYS A 313 6.64 -6.57 2.33
N THR A 314 5.80 -7.56 2.05
CA THR A 314 5.82 -8.81 2.82
C THR A 314 6.88 -9.73 2.23
N TYR A 315 8.04 -9.77 2.87
CA TYR A 315 9.17 -10.61 2.49
C TYR A 315 8.97 -12.05 2.96
N GLY A 316 9.77 -12.94 2.39
CA GLY A 316 9.83 -14.35 2.69
C GLY A 316 9.59 -15.18 1.45
N ALA A 317 10.67 -15.85 1.00
CA ALA A 317 10.65 -16.81 -0.09
C ALA A 317 11.88 -17.71 0.08
N ASP A 318 11.79 -18.97 -0.36
CA ASP A 318 12.87 -19.92 -0.23
C ASP A 318 14.15 -19.42 -0.89
N GLY A 319 15.24 -19.37 -0.13
CA GLY A 319 16.54 -18.85 -0.55
C GLY A 319 16.76 -17.34 -0.30
N GLY A 320 15.76 -16.61 0.20
CA GLY A 320 15.91 -15.20 0.59
C GLY A 320 16.44 -15.02 2.01
N ARG A 321 17.19 -13.93 2.25
CA ARG A 321 17.71 -13.59 3.60
C ARG A 321 16.62 -13.29 4.63
N HIS A 322 15.40 -12.99 4.18
CA HIS A 322 14.27 -12.62 5.02
C HIS A 322 13.38 -13.82 5.42
N GLY A 323 13.89 -15.05 5.26
CA GLY A 323 13.19 -16.26 5.62
C GLY A 323 12.73 -17.09 4.45
N THR A 324 11.76 -17.95 4.71
CA THR A 324 11.22 -18.94 3.79
C THR A 324 9.86 -18.53 3.25
N THR A 325 9.31 -19.32 2.33
CA THR A 325 7.93 -19.22 1.85
C THR A 325 6.92 -19.20 3.00
N LYS A 326 7.11 -20.03 4.02
CA LYS A 326 6.30 -20.05 5.25
C LYS A 326 6.32 -18.70 5.96
N ASP A 327 7.51 -18.12 6.18
CA ASP A 327 7.64 -16.80 6.82
C ASP A 327 6.87 -15.70 6.04
N GLY A 328 6.86 -15.78 4.70
CA GLY A 328 6.10 -14.85 3.84
C GLY A 328 4.60 -14.97 4.04
N LEU A 329 4.06 -16.20 4.04
CA LEU A 329 2.63 -16.46 4.28
C LEU A 329 2.22 -16.00 5.68
N GLU A 330 2.99 -16.37 6.71
CA GLU A 330 2.70 -16.00 8.09
C GLU A 330 2.71 -14.47 8.31
N ARG A 331 3.71 -13.74 7.78
CA ARG A 331 3.74 -12.27 7.89
C ARG A 331 2.52 -11.64 7.23
N TRP A 332 2.14 -12.11 6.06
CA TRP A 332 1.00 -11.57 5.33
C TRP A 332 -0.30 -11.77 6.13
N TRP A 333 -0.55 -12.97 6.65
CA TRP A 333 -1.74 -13.26 7.46
C TRP A 333 -1.73 -12.53 8.80
N ARG A 334 -0.57 -12.37 9.45
CA ARG A 334 -0.45 -11.55 10.66
C ARG A 334 -0.77 -10.08 10.39
N HIS A 335 -0.43 -9.53 9.23
CA HIS A 335 -0.86 -8.18 8.85
C HIS A 335 -2.39 -8.11 8.67
N VAL A 336 -2.98 -9.04 7.90
CA VAL A 336 -4.43 -9.09 7.67
C VAL A 336 -5.20 -9.14 9.00
N LEU A 337 -4.86 -10.09 9.88
CA LEU A 337 -5.55 -10.26 11.16
C LEU A 337 -5.12 -9.24 12.22
N GLY A 338 -3.94 -8.66 12.09
CA GLY A 338 -3.45 -7.57 12.93
C GLY A 338 -4.18 -6.25 12.71
N GLY A 339 -5.01 -6.17 11.67
CA GLY A 339 -5.78 -4.96 11.32
C GLY A 339 -4.98 -3.97 10.48
N ALA A 340 -4.10 -4.45 9.60
CA ALA A 340 -3.49 -3.64 8.56
C ALA A 340 -4.53 -3.23 7.52
N ALA A 341 -4.41 -2.01 7.00
CA ALA A 341 -5.25 -1.54 5.88
C ALA A 341 -4.81 -2.12 4.54
N SER A 342 -3.57 -2.59 4.47
CA SER A 342 -3.04 -3.31 3.30
C SER A 342 -2.06 -4.40 3.67
N ALA A 343 -2.00 -5.44 2.83
CA ALA A 343 -0.98 -6.48 2.88
C ALA A 343 -0.62 -6.90 1.45
N ARG A 344 0.64 -6.69 1.04
CA ARG A 344 1.12 -7.08 -0.29
C ARG A 344 2.34 -7.96 -0.19
N PHE A 345 2.33 -9.12 -0.87
CA PHE A 345 3.52 -9.95 -1.06
C PHE A 345 4.56 -9.21 -1.91
N HIS A 346 5.79 -9.16 -1.42
CA HIS A 346 6.90 -8.55 -2.15
C HIS A 346 7.33 -9.40 -3.34
N ARG A 347 8.00 -8.77 -4.32
CA ARG A 347 8.51 -9.43 -5.53
C ARG A 347 9.59 -10.47 -5.24
N PRO A 348 9.78 -11.47 -6.11
CA PRO A 348 10.94 -12.35 -6.07
C PRO A 348 12.27 -11.56 -6.25
N PRO A 349 13.39 -12.05 -5.73
CA PRO A 349 13.53 -13.31 -4.97
C PRO A 349 13.26 -13.15 -3.47
N SER A 350 12.99 -11.93 -2.96
CA SER A 350 12.83 -11.67 -1.52
C SER A 350 11.43 -11.92 -1.00
N GLY A 351 10.45 -12.08 -1.86
CA GLY A 351 9.06 -12.37 -1.54
C GLY A 351 8.43 -13.31 -2.57
N LEU A 352 7.16 -13.66 -2.32
CA LEU A 352 6.43 -14.63 -3.15
C LEU A 352 5.94 -14.06 -4.49
N GLY A 353 5.99 -12.75 -4.68
CA GLY A 353 5.46 -12.13 -5.89
C GLY A 353 3.99 -12.51 -6.16
N LEU A 354 3.63 -12.68 -7.42
CA LEU A 354 2.34 -13.24 -7.84
C LEU A 354 2.46 -14.75 -8.08
N SER A 355 2.96 -15.49 -7.07
CA SER A 355 3.01 -16.96 -7.09
C SER A 355 1.64 -17.57 -6.80
N GLU A 356 1.50 -18.86 -7.06
CA GLU A 356 0.29 -19.62 -6.74
C GLU A 356 -0.07 -19.48 -5.25
N LEU A 357 0.90 -19.58 -4.34
CA LEU A 357 0.67 -19.46 -2.90
C LEU A 357 0.18 -18.06 -2.49
N SER A 358 0.75 -17.01 -3.06
CA SER A 358 0.27 -15.64 -2.80
C SER A 358 -1.13 -15.42 -3.38
N MET A 359 -1.41 -15.92 -4.58
CA MET A 359 -2.73 -15.86 -5.20
C MET A 359 -3.76 -16.62 -4.37
N ASN A 360 -3.43 -17.81 -3.88
CA ASN A 360 -4.30 -18.61 -3.02
C ASN A 360 -4.61 -17.90 -1.69
N SER A 361 -3.60 -17.29 -1.04
CA SER A 361 -3.81 -16.49 0.18
C SER A 361 -4.76 -15.31 -0.05
N VAL A 362 -4.57 -14.56 -1.15
CA VAL A 362 -5.47 -13.45 -1.49
C VAL A 362 -6.88 -13.95 -1.79
N LYS A 363 -7.02 -15.05 -2.54
CA LYS A 363 -8.31 -15.67 -2.85
C LYS A 363 -9.05 -16.09 -1.59
N VAL A 364 -8.39 -16.80 -0.66
CA VAL A 364 -8.98 -17.19 0.62
C VAL A 364 -9.44 -15.98 1.42
N ALA A 365 -8.61 -14.93 1.53
CA ALA A 365 -8.99 -13.72 2.25
C ALA A 365 -10.23 -13.04 1.60
N ARG A 366 -10.32 -12.99 0.27
CA ARG A 366 -11.49 -12.44 -0.43
C ARG A 366 -12.74 -13.31 -0.28
N GLU A 367 -12.59 -14.62 -0.23
CA GLU A 367 -13.70 -15.53 0.04
C GLU A 367 -14.23 -15.31 1.48
N ILE A 368 -13.36 -15.19 2.46
CA ILE A 368 -13.71 -14.82 3.84
C ILE A 368 -14.41 -13.46 3.87
N GLU A 369 -13.89 -12.46 3.15
CA GLU A 369 -14.43 -11.10 3.13
C GLU A 369 -15.87 -11.04 2.60
N ASN A 370 -16.36 -12.02 1.82
CA ASN A 370 -17.76 -12.10 1.40
C ASN A 370 -18.72 -12.24 2.59
N THR A 371 -18.28 -12.88 3.66
CA THR A 371 -19.11 -13.17 4.86
C THR A 371 -18.65 -12.37 6.08
N VAL A 372 -17.35 -12.21 6.27
CA VAL A 372 -16.71 -11.55 7.43
C VAL A 372 -15.89 -10.38 6.96
N LYS A 373 -16.31 -9.16 7.27
CA LYS A 373 -15.58 -7.95 6.88
C LYS A 373 -14.40 -7.69 7.81
N PHE A 374 -13.17 -7.74 7.30
CA PHE A 374 -11.96 -7.55 8.10
C PHE A 374 -11.94 -6.22 8.85
N TRP A 375 -12.50 -5.15 8.29
CA TRP A 375 -12.60 -3.84 8.94
C TRP A 375 -13.60 -3.78 10.11
N GLN A 376 -14.35 -4.86 10.37
CA GLN A 376 -15.21 -5.01 11.55
C GLN A 376 -14.55 -5.82 12.66
N LEU A 377 -13.41 -6.45 12.37
CA LEU A 377 -12.68 -7.26 13.32
C LEU A 377 -11.61 -6.44 14.07
N GLN A 378 -11.28 -6.89 15.27
CA GLN A 378 -10.15 -6.38 16.05
C GLN A 378 -9.22 -7.54 16.41
N PRO A 379 -7.90 -7.30 16.50
CA PRO A 379 -6.97 -8.29 17.05
C PRO A 379 -7.43 -8.77 18.42
N ALA A 380 -7.54 -10.07 18.62
CA ALA A 380 -8.19 -10.68 19.77
C ALA A 380 -7.48 -11.95 20.32
N ASN A 381 -6.15 -12.03 20.22
CA ASN A 381 -5.39 -13.16 20.73
C ASN A 381 -5.63 -13.48 22.21
N ASN A 382 -6.10 -12.48 22.99
CA ASN A 382 -6.48 -12.65 24.39
C ASN A 382 -7.69 -13.59 24.61
N LEU A 383 -8.47 -13.89 23.57
CA LEU A 383 -9.54 -14.89 23.60
C LEU A 383 -9.03 -16.32 23.33
N LEU A 384 -7.74 -16.49 23.09
CA LEU A 384 -7.12 -17.78 22.88
C LEU A 384 -6.39 -18.25 24.15
N SER A 385 -6.58 -19.51 24.54
CA SER A 385 -5.82 -20.17 25.57
C SER A 385 -5.16 -21.46 25.03
N GLU A 386 -4.20 -22.00 25.77
CA GLU A 386 -3.37 -23.15 25.35
C GLU A 386 -2.67 -22.91 23.98
N ARG A 387 -2.36 -21.66 23.70
CA ARG A 387 -1.72 -21.21 22.47
C ARG A 387 -0.21 -21.12 22.63
N GLY A 388 0.55 -21.80 21.79
CA GLY A 388 1.99 -21.62 21.64
C GLY A 388 2.35 -20.24 21.08
N GLU A 389 3.60 -19.79 21.27
CA GLU A 389 4.04 -18.40 20.96
C GLU A 389 3.76 -17.95 19.52
N ASN A 390 3.86 -18.81 18.52
CA ASN A 390 3.60 -18.46 17.11
C ASN A 390 2.54 -19.36 16.48
N GLU A 391 1.71 -20.02 17.27
CA GLU A 391 0.83 -21.09 16.78
C GLU A 391 -0.38 -20.55 16.01
N ALA A 392 -1.09 -19.58 16.59
CA ALA A 392 -2.29 -19.02 15.96
C ALA A 392 -2.45 -17.54 16.24
N TYR A 393 -3.13 -16.81 15.35
CA TYR A 393 -3.46 -15.39 15.47
C TYR A 393 -4.94 -15.16 15.18
N LEU A 394 -5.60 -14.39 16.03
CA LEU A 394 -7.04 -14.16 16.00
C LEU A 394 -7.37 -12.69 15.77
N ALA A 395 -8.30 -12.46 14.85
CA ALA A 395 -9.10 -11.24 14.79
C ALA A 395 -10.59 -11.57 15.00
N ALA A 396 -11.30 -10.77 15.78
CA ALA A 396 -12.67 -11.06 16.15
C ALA A 396 -13.56 -9.81 16.22
N GLN A 397 -14.86 -10.02 16.00
CA GLN A 397 -15.97 -9.24 16.48
C GLN A 397 -16.74 -10.14 17.45
N PRO A 398 -16.44 -10.07 18.77
CA PRO A 398 -16.94 -11.03 19.75
C PRO A 398 -18.46 -11.24 19.66
N GLY A 399 -18.87 -12.50 19.76
CA GLY A 399 -20.25 -12.92 19.58
C GLY A 399 -20.78 -12.96 18.15
N LYS A 400 -20.01 -12.47 17.16
CA LYS A 400 -20.43 -12.47 15.75
C LYS A 400 -19.45 -13.25 14.89
N ASN A 401 -18.23 -12.74 14.71
CA ASN A 401 -17.28 -13.29 13.77
C ASN A 401 -15.89 -13.42 14.38
N TYR A 402 -15.19 -14.49 14.03
CA TYR A 402 -13.83 -14.78 14.46
C TYR A 402 -13.06 -15.36 13.27
N VAL A 403 -11.85 -14.88 13.02
CA VAL A 403 -10.96 -15.42 11.99
C VAL A 403 -9.63 -15.71 12.62
N LEU A 404 -9.23 -16.99 12.63
CA LEU A 404 -7.98 -17.48 13.16
C LEU A 404 -7.08 -17.95 12.01
N PHE A 405 -5.82 -17.59 12.07
CA PHE A 405 -4.78 -18.15 11.22
C PHE A 405 -3.84 -19.01 12.05
N PHE A 406 -3.71 -20.29 11.69
CA PHE A 406 -2.75 -21.23 12.23
C PHE A 406 -1.51 -21.26 11.36
N THR A 407 -0.34 -21.12 11.97
CA THR A 407 0.93 -21.02 11.25
C THR A 407 1.51 -22.37 10.82
N ASP A 408 1.19 -23.43 11.57
CA ASP A 408 1.82 -24.75 11.43
C ASP A 408 0.95 -25.86 12.03
N GLY A 409 -0.34 -25.82 11.72
CA GLY A 409 -1.28 -26.71 12.39
C GLY A 409 -1.44 -26.40 13.86
N GLY A 410 -1.65 -27.44 14.66
CA GLY A 410 -1.82 -27.32 16.11
C GLY A 410 -3.26 -27.20 16.56
N ASP A 411 -3.45 -26.88 17.84
CA ASP A 411 -4.75 -26.70 18.45
C ASP A 411 -4.73 -25.62 19.55
N VAL A 412 -5.80 -24.85 19.64
CA VAL A 412 -5.99 -23.78 20.62
C VAL A 412 -7.41 -23.81 21.15
N ASN A 413 -7.64 -23.28 22.34
CA ASN A 413 -8.97 -23.05 22.86
C ASN A 413 -9.41 -21.61 22.58
N LEU A 414 -10.58 -21.45 21.92
CA LEU A 414 -11.24 -20.17 21.72
C LEU A 414 -12.31 -19.96 22.81
N ASP A 415 -12.25 -18.83 23.49
CA ASP A 415 -13.26 -18.46 24.50
C ASP A 415 -14.53 -17.93 23.83
N LEU A 416 -15.58 -18.74 23.88
CA LEU A 416 -16.95 -18.41 23.47
C LEU A 416 -17.93 -18.48 24.68
N SER A 417 -17.43 -18.48 25.91
CA SER A 417 -18.22 -18.70 27.13
C SER A 417 -19.35 -17.68 27.34
N GLU A 418 -19.18 -16.44 26.88
CA GLU A 418 -20.20 -15.40 26.98
C GLU A 418 -21.35 -15.53 25.96
N PHE A 419 -21.27 -16.45 25.00
CA PHE A 419 -22.19 -16.50 23.86
C PHE A 419 -22.85 -17.87 23.73
N GLU A 420 -23.95 -18.08 24.47
CA GLU A 420 -24.76 -19.33 24.43
C GLU A 420 -25.54 -19.47 23.14
N LYS A 421 -24.86 -19.72 22.02
CA LYS A 421 -25.47 -19.94 20.70
C LYS A 421 -24.61 -20.85 19.82
N THR A 422 -25.16 -21.29 18.70
CA THR A 422 -24.44 -22.09 17.71
C THR A 422 -23.71 -21.17 16.73
N PHE A 423 -22.49 -21.55 16.40
CA PHE A 423 -21.68 -20.92 15.36
C PHE A 423 -21.41 -21.89 14.21
N SER A 424 -21.27 -21.38 12.99
CA SER A 424 -20.64 -22.08 11.88
C SER A 424 -19.14 -21.99 12.00
N LEU A 425 -18.41 -23.07 11.81
CA LEU A 425 -16.95 -23.13 11.70
C LEU A 425 -16.58 -23.60 10.30
N GLN A 426 -15.82 -22.81 9.58
CA GLN A 426 -15.30 -23.10 8.25
C GLN A 426 -13.76 -23.18 8.31
N TRP A 427 -13.18 -24.18 7.66
CA TRP A 427 -11.74 -24.34 7.51
C TRP A 427 -11.29 -24.09 6.08
N PHE A 428 -10.31 -23.21 5.91
CA PHE A 428 -9.70 -22.90 4.61
C PHE A 428 -8.25 -23.39 4.56
N ASP A 429 -7.94 -24.15 3.50
CA ASP A 429 -6.55 -24.51 3.16
C ASP A 429 -5.90 -23.33 2.43
N VAL A 430 -4.97 -22.66 3.11
CA VAL A 430 -4.31 -21.45 2.56
C VAL A 430 -3.46 -21.80 1.34
N ARG A 431 -2.84 -22.96 1.33
CA ARG A 431 -1.95 -23.38 0.23
C ARG A 431 -2.72 -23.79 -1.02
N LYS A 432 -3.87 -24.42 -0.85
CA LYS A 432 -4.74 -24.81 -1.97
C LYS A 432 -5.72 -23.73 -2.38
N GLY A 433 -5.92 -22.71 -1.55
CA GLY A 433 -6.79 -21.57 -1.84
C GLY A 433 -8.27 -21.92 -1.89
N ASN A 434 -8.75 -22.83 -1.01
CA ASN A 434 -10.14 -23.29 -1.01
C ASN A 434 -10.66 -23.63 0.38
N LEU A 435 -12.00 -23.57 0.51
CA LEU A 435 -12.73 -24.12 1.64
C LEU A 435 -12.55 -25.64 1.70
N LEU A 436 -12.20 -26.18 2.89
CA LEU A 436 -12.05 -27.61 3.12
C LEU A 436 -13.33 -28.22 3.71
N SER A 437 -13.85 -27.61 4.78
CA SER A 437 -14.97 -28.15 5.55
C SER A 437 -15.79 -27.06 6.20
N GLU A 438 -17.03 -27.38 6.50
CA GLU A 438 -17.94 -26.57 7.30
C GLU A 438 -18.62 -27.47 8.33
N GLU A 439 -18.68 -27.00 9.59
CA GLU A 439 -19.32 -27.68 10.69
C GLU A 439 -19.98 -26.69 11.66
N ARG A 440 -20.71 -27.18 12.64
CA ARG A 440 -21.32 -26.38 13.69
C ARG A 440 -20.67 -26.61 15.03
N ILE A 441 -20.39 -25.55 15.76
CA ILE A 441 -19.85 -25.57 17.09
C ILE A 441 -20.79 -24.83 18.06
N SER A 442 -20.82 -25.27 19.33
CA SER A 442 -21.63 -24.62 20.36
C SER A 442 -20.78 -23.63 21.14
N GLY A 443 -21.26 -22.41 21.31
CA GLY A 443 -20.70 -21.48 22.29
C GLY A 443 -21.18 -21.78 23.70
N GLY A 444 -20.98 -20.83 24.64
CA GLY A 444 -21.23 -20.99 26.07
C GLY A 444 -20.10 -21.70 26.83
N ASN A 445 -18.96 -21.93 26.18
CA ASN A 445 -17.79 -22.61 26.76
C ASN A 445 -16.50 -22.27 26.02
N LEU A 446 -15.38 -22.82 26.49
CA LEU A 446 -14.13 -22.87 25.73
C LEU A 446 -14.26 -23.94 24.63
N VAL A 447 -13.99 -23.55 23.39
CA VAL A 447 -14.07 -24.44 22.22
C VAL A 447 -12.67 -24.75 21.71
N GLN A 448 -12.28 -26.04 21.75
CA GLN A 448 -11.02 -26.48 21.16
C GLN A 448 -11.14 -26.46 19.65
N LEU A 449 -10.25 -25.73 19.00
CA LEU A 449 -10.10 -25.65 17.56
C LEU A 449 -8.81 -26.37 17.15
N LYS A 450 -8.94 -27.48 16.43
CA LYS A 450 -7.80 -28.24 15.94
C LYS A 450 -7.69 -28.08 14.44
N ALA A 451 -6.54 -27.57 13.99
CA ALA A 451 -6.27 -27.42 12.55
C ALA A 451 -6.32 -28.79 11.84
N PRO A 452 -6.82 -28.85 10.61
CA PRO A 452 -6.99 -30.11 9.85
C PRO A 452 -5.67 -30.79 9.46
N GLY A 453 -4.53 -30.12 9.57
CA GLY A 453 -3.21 -30.63 9.20
C GLY A 453 -2.09 -29.74 9.70
N ASP A 454 -0.85 -30.06 9.32
CA ASP A 454 0.39 -29.50 9.86
C ASP A 454 0.92 -28.26 9.10
N LEU A 455 0.08 -27.58 8.32
CA LEU A 455 0.47 -26.40 7.54
C LEU A 455 -0.42 -25.20 7.89
N GLU A 456 -0.37 -24.18 7.04
CA GLU A 456 -1.11 -22.95 7.26
C GLU A 456 -2.62 -23.13 6.98
N TRP A 457 -3.45 -22.86 8.00
CA TRP A 457 -4.90 -22.97 7.96
C TRP A 457 -5.58 -21.69 8.43
N VAL A 458 -6.75 -21.42 7.89
CA VAL A 458 -7.64 -20.38 8.45
C VAL A 458 -8.94 -20.99 8.90
N ALA A 459 -9.30 -20.74 10.16
CA ALA A 459 -10.61 -21.03 10.72
C ALA A 459 -11.46 -19.76 10.72
N VAL A 460 -12.68 -19.84 10.20
CA VAL A 460 -13.67 -18.76 10.23
C VAL A 460 -14.87 -19.23 11.04
N ILE A 461 -15.18 -18.51 12.12
CA ILE A 461 -16.31 -18.80 12.98
C ILE A 461 -17.29 -17.65 12.88
N SER A 462 -18.54 -17.99 12.51
CA SER A 462 -19.62 -17.01 12.32
C SER A 462 -20.84 -17.39 13.11
N GLY A 463 -21.35 -16.47 13.95
CA GLY A 463 -22.56 -16.62 14.72
C GLY A 463 -23.72 -15.88 14.08
N ASN A 464 -24.79 -16.60 13.73
CA ASN A 464 -26.06 -16.04 13.25
C ASN A 464 -26.80 -15.28 14.35
#